data_2112782b372d4f9f5aff9bacc8dc9581
#
_entry.id   2112782b372d4f9f5aff9bacc8dc9581
#
_cell.length_a   1.000
_cell.length_b   1.000
_cell.length_c   1.000
_cell.angle_alpha   90.00
_cell.angle_beta   90.00
_cell.angle_gamma   90.00
#
_symmetry.space_group_name_H-M   'P 1'
#
loop_
_entity.id
_entity.type
_entity.pdbx_description
1 polymer ?
#
loop_
_entity_poly.entity_id
_entity_poly.type
_entity_poly.pdbx_seq_one_letter_code
_entity_poly.pdbx_strand_id
1 'polypeptide(L)'
;MNYEGFRALSYNAADQKNAELMAPVYRNVPKDIPVIGTHVWPAQAAVHAGMKYVVNAIPDNWPMALHLSDGSVHTIQCHNSYMGYRILNGMNKDKVNKPMPSDSLVYTGHYIDHELVQGIEADCAARIRRKENGEPMRFLLTIGGAAAQNEIFAAFIKFLLPD
;
A
#
# COMPACT_ATOMS: atom_id res chain seq x y z
N MET A 1 7.90 -5.33 -13.58
CA MET A 1 8.77 -4.34 -12.92
C MET A 1 9.73 -5.11 -12.04
N ASN A 2 11.05 -4.91 -12.17
CA ASN A 2 12.00 -5.66 -11.36
C ASN A 2 12.00 -5.11 -9.92
N TYR A 3 11.39 -5.85 -9.01
CA TYR A 3 11.28 -5.49 -7.60
C TYR A 3 12.63 -5.20 -6.94
N GLU A 4 13.68 -5.95 -7.31
CA GLU A 4 15.03 -5.74 -6.78
C GLU A 4 15.64 -4.41 -7.23
N GLY A 5 15.44 -4.01 -8.48
CA GLY A 5 15.85 -2.69 -8.96
C GLY A 5 15.15 -1.56 -8.23
N PHE A 6 13.85 -1.72 -7.98
CA PHE A 6 13.05 -0.75 -7.23
C PHE A 6 13.48 -0.67 -5.76
N ARG A 7 13.82 -1.81 -5.15
CA ARG A 7 14.40 -1.86 -3.80
C ARG A 7 15.72 -1.09 -3.71
N ALA A 8 16.59 -1.21 -4.72
CA ALA A 8 17.87 -0.50 -4.74
C ALA A 8 17.71 1.02 -4.85
N LEU A 9 16.69 1.50 -5.55
CA LEU A 9 16.42 2.93 -5.73
C LEU A 9 15.86 3.59 -4.48
N SER A 10 15.11 2.85 -3.66
CA SER A 10 14.32 3.42 -2.57
C SER A 10 15.13 3.93 -1.39
N TYR A 11 16.35 3.48 -1.24
CA TYR A 11 17.26 3.91 -0.17
C TYR A 11 18.27 4.95 -0.60
N ASN A 12 18.15 5.43 -1.82
CA ASN A 12 19.03 6.44 -2.34
C ASN A 12 18.55 7.86 -1.99
N ALA A 13 19.45 8.80 -2.16
CA ALA A 13 19.25 10.22 -1.99
C ALA A 13 17.98 10.80 -2.67
N ALA A 14 17.37 10.06 -3.60
CA ALA A 14 16.17 10.47 -4.30
C ALA A 14 14.93 10.56 -3.36
N ASP A 15 14.71 9.56 -2.52
CA ASP A 15 13.54 9.56 -1.62
C ASP A 15 13.75 10.57 -0.49
N GLN A 16 14.95 10.63 0.07
CA GLN A 16 15.29 11.67 1.02
C GLN A 16 15.11 13.07 0.40
N LYS A 17 15.53 13.25 -0.84
CA LYS A 17 15.41 14.52 -1.54
C LYS A 17 13.95 14.90 -1.81
N ASN A 18 13.09 13.93 -2.11
CA ASN A 18 11.65 14.17 -2.24
C ASN A 18 11.04 14.60 -0.90
N ALA A 19 11.43 13.96 0.20
CA ALA A 19 11.00 14.37 1.54
C ALA A 19 11.46 15.80 1.88
N GLU A 20 12.70 16.14 1.59
CA GLU A 20 13.25 17.49 1.77
C GLU A 20 12.50 18.54 0.93
N LEU A 21 12.21 18.24 -0.32
CA LEU A 21 11.47 19.15 -1.21
C LEU A 21 10.03 19.39 -0.76
N MET A 22 9.40 18.40 -0.16
CA MET A 22 8.02 18.49 0.34
C MET A 22 7.92 19.03 1.77
N ALA A 23 8.98 18.95 2.57
CA ALA A 23 9.00 19.38 3.97
C ALA A 23 8.53 20.83 4.20
N PRO A 24 8.78 21.79 3.29
CA PRO A 24 8.29 23.17 3.46
C PRO A 24 6.77 23.31 3.58
N VAL A 25 5.99 22.34 3.09
CA VAL A 25 4.53 22.30 3.27
C VAL A 25 4.15 22.33 4.75
N TYR A 26 4.97 21.73 5.60
CA TYR A 26 4.75 21.66 7.05
C TYR A 26 5.40 22.81 7.84
N ARG A 27 5.96 23.82 7.18
CA ARG A 27 6.71 24.90 7.83
C ARG A 27 5.91 25.64 8.90
N ASN A 28 4.66 25.96 8.59
CA ASN A 28 3.76 26.73 9.45
C ASN A 28 2.75 25.85 10.20
N VAL A 29 2.90 24.53 10.13
CA VAL A 29 2.03 23.61 10.85
C VAL A 29 2.62 23.37 12.24
N PRO A 30 1.81 23.52 13.32
CA PRO A 30 2.25 23.18 14.67
C PRO A 30 2.74 21.72 14.74
N LYS A 31 3.87 21.48 15.41
CA LYS A 31 4.58 20.21 15.37
C LYS A 31 3.87 19.06 16.12
N ASP A 32 2.88 19.40 16.91
CA ASP A 32 2.03 18.49 17.69
C ASP A 32 0.73 18.05 16.97
N ILE A 33 0.45 18.62 15.80
CA ILE A 33 -0.66 18.17 14.98
C ILE A 33 -0.33 16.80 14.36
N PRO A 34 -1.20 15.77 14.51
CA PRO A 34 -1.00 14.50 13.86
C PRO A 34 -1.08 14.60 12.34
N VAL A 35 -0.18 13.91 11.66
CA VAL A 35 -0.14 13.79 10.20
C VAL A 35 -0.41 12.34 9.80
N ILE A 36 -1.40 12.12 8.96
CA ILE A 36 -1.68 10.81 8.34
C ILE A 36 -1.38 10.92 6.86
N GLY A 37 -0.35 10.21 6.42
CA GLY A 37 0.00 10.09 5.01
C GLY A 37 -0.52 8.79 4.43
N THR A 38 -1.21 8.85 3.30
CA THR A 38 -1.61 7.67 2.51
C THR A 38 -0.60 7.36 1.39
N HIS A 39 0.46 8.14 1.33
CA HIS A 39 1.61 7.94 0.46
C HIS A 39 2.88 8.21 1.27
N VAL A 40 3.95 7.51 0.95
CA VAL A 40 5.19 7.52 1.73
C VAL A 40 5.88 8.90 1.78
N TRP A 41 5.88 9.62 0.68
CA TRP A 41 6.61 10.90 0.62
C TRP A 41 6.03 11.98 1.53
N PRO A 42 4.71 12.23 1.60
CA PRO A 42 4.15 13.16 2.58
C PRO A 42 4.48 12.79 4.02
N ALA A 43 4.42 11.50 4.37
CA ALA A 43 4.77 11.03 5.70
C ALA A 43 6.27 11.25 6.00
N GLN A 44 7.17 10.90 5.08
CA GLN A 44 8.60 11.16 5.20
C GLN A 44 8.91 12.64 5.30
N ALA A 45 8.23 13.47 4.51
CA ALA A 45 8.37 14.91 4.56
C ALA A 45 7.92 15.51 5.91
N ALA A 46 6.85 14.96 6.49
CA ALA A 46 6.39 15.34 7.81
C ALA A 46 7.43 14.99 8.90
N VAL A 47 8.01 13.79 8.85
CA VAL A 47 9.10 13.39 9.75
C VAL A 47 10.30 14.32 9.57
N HIS A 48 10.72 14.58 8.34
CA HIS A 48 11.83 15.47 8.02
C HIS A 48 11.59 16.91 8.53
N ALA A 49 10.35 17.36 8.46
CA ALA A 49 9.94 18.68 8.98
C ALA A 49 9.82 18.71 10.52
N GLY A 50 10.05 17.61 11.21
CA GLY A 50 10.02 17.54 12.68
C GLY A 50 8.61 17.43 13.27
N MET A 51 7.61 16.94 12.52
CA MET A 51 6.29 16.62 13.06
C MET A 51 6.41 15.48 14.06
N LYS A 52 5.71 15.56 15.19
CA LYS A 52 5.86 14.61 16.30
C LYS A 52 5.06 13.32 16.11
N TYR A 53 3.91 13.41 15.45
CA TYR A 53 2.98 12.31 15.32
C TYR A 53 2.70 12.07 13.84
N VAL A 54 3.41 11.11 13.26
CA VAL A 54 3.28 10.79 11.84
C VAL A 54 2.86 9.33 11.67
N VAL A 55 1.77 9.13 10.97
CA VAL A 55 1.26 7.81 10.58
C VAL A 55 1.34 7.67 9.06
N ASN A 56 1.93 6.59 8.62
CA ASN A 56 1.93 6.19 7.22
C ASN A 56 0.91 5.07 7.03
N ALA A 57 -0.26 5.43 6.51
CA ALA A 57 -1.35 4.50 6.23
C ALA A 57 -1.15 3.91 4.83
N ILE A 58 -0.54 2.72 4.77
CA ILE A 58 -0.17 2.07 3.50
C ILE A 58 -1.32 1.19 3.02
N PRO A 59 -1.90 1.49 1.85
CA PRO A 59 -3.01 0.71 1.30
C PRO A 59 -2.58 -0.61 0.67
N ASP A 60 -1.28 -0.78 0.39
CA ASP A 60 -0.74 -1.95 -0.26
C ASP A 60 -0.54 -3.12 0.71
N ASN A 61 -0.85 -4.33 0.27
CA ASN A 61 -0.60 -5.55 1.04
C ASN A 61 0.88 -5.94 1.09
N TRP A 62 1.72 -5.33 0.26
CA TRP A 62 3.16 -5.59 0.23
C TRP A 62 3.92 -4.27 0.21
N PRO A 63 4.68 -3.96 1.25
CA PRO A 63 5.46 -2.73 1.29
C PRO A 63 6.63 -2.81 0.32
N MET A 64 6.92 -1.70 -0.31
CA MET A 64 8.15 -1.49 -1.07
C MET A 64 9.23 -0.88 -0.16
N ALA A 65 10.48 -0.94 -0.57
CA ALA A 65 11.58 -0.41 0.23
C ALA A 65 11.43 1.09 0.55
N LEU A 66 10.80 1.86 -0.33
CA LEU A 66 10.49 3.28 -0.10
C LEU A 66 9.52 3.53 1.07
N HIS A 67 8.82 2.50 1.53
CA HIS A 67 7.95 2.59 2.71
C HIS A 67 8.71 2.57 4.04
N LEU A 68 9.99 2.17 4.04
CA LEU A 68 10.80 2.16 5.25
C LEU A 68 11.19 3.59 5.63
N SER A 69 10.51 4.12 6.62
CA SER A 69 10.73 5.47 7.14
C SER A 69 10.80 5.42 8.65
N ASP A 70 11.94 5.77 9.21
CA ASP A 70 12.08 5.97 10.65
C ASP A 70 11.31 7.21 11.10
N GLY A 71 10.80 7.20 12.32
CA GLY A 71 10.09 8.34 12.92
C GLY A 71 8.60 8.43 12.56
N SER A 72 8.06 7.43 11.87
CA SER A 72 6.60 7.32 11.64
C SER A 72 6.07 5.95 12.06
N VAL A 73 4.80 5.90 12.43
CA VAL A 73 4.07 4.64 12.63
C VAL A 73 3.52 4.19 11.28
N HIS A 74 3.68 2.90 10.98
CA HIS A 74 3.18 2.30 9.74
C HIS A 74 2.00 1.38 10.05
N THR A 75 0.88 1.65 9.43
CA THR A 75 -0.26 0.74 9.51
C THR A 75 -0.10 -0.38 8.50
N ILE A 76 -0.32 -1.59 8.95
CA ILE A 76 -0.23 -2.80 8.12
C ILE A 76 -1.57 -3.54 8.12
N GLN A 77 -1.95 -4.03 6.94
CA GLN A 77 -3.28 -4.59 6.72
C GLN A 77 -3.34 -6.09 7.03
N CYS A 78 -2.24 -6.82 6.80
CA CYS A 78 -2.21 -8.28 6.92
C CYS A 78 -0.82 -8.81 7.25
N HIS A 79 -0.75 -10.11 7.51
CA HIS A 79 0.51 -10.77 7.81
C HIS A 79 1.55 -10.67 6.68
N ASN A 80 1.12 -10.66 5.43
CA ASN A 80 2.02 -10.50 4.28
C ASN A 80 2.71 -9.14 4.31
N SER A 81 2.02 -8.08 4.69
CA SER A 81 2.62 -6.76 4.89
C SER A 81 3.72 -6.79 5.95
N TYR A 82 3.46 -7.44 7.08
CA TYR A 82 4.44 -7.62 8.16
C TYR A 82 5.68 -8.39 7.67
N MET A 83 5.49 -9.49 6.96
CA MET A 83 6.59 -10.27 6.40
C MET A 83 7.38 -9.46 5.37
N GLY A 84 6.71 -8.66 4.55
CA GLY A 84 7.36 -7.74 3.62
C GLY A 84 8.27 -6.74 4.33
N TYR A 85 7.82 -6.12 5.41
CA TYR A 85 8.66 -5.24 6.23
C TYR A 85 9.85 -5.96 6.85
N ARG A 86 9.68 -7.18 7.34
CA ARG A 86 10.79 -7.98 7.87
C ARG A 86 11.84 -8.29 6.81
N ILE A 87 11.43 -8.65 5.62
CA ILE A 87 12.35 -8.91 4.49
C ILE A 87 13.10 -7.64 4.12
N LEU A 88 12.41 -6.51 4.03
CA LEU A 88 13.04 -5.24 3.72
C LEU A 88 14.05 -4.81 4.80
N ASN A 89 13.72 -4.96 6.06
CA ASN A 89 14.63 -4.66 7.17
C ASN A 89 15.85 -5.60 7.22
N GLY A 90 15.72 -6.83 6.71
CA GLY A 90 16.81 -7.79 6.60
C GLY A 90 17.75 -7.55 5.42
N MET A 91 17.53 -6.50 4.63
CA MET A 91 18.41 -6.14 3.52
C MET A 91 19.80 -5.71 4.02
N ASN A 92 20.78 -5.84 3.12
CA ASN A 92 22.16 -5.42 3.39
C ASN A 92 22.21 -3.96 3.90
N LYS A 93 23.01 -3.72 4.93
CA LYS A 93 23.19 -2.40 5.56
C LYS A 93 23.59 -1.30 4.58
N ASP A 94 24.25 -1.64 3.50
CA ASP A 94 24.61 -0.68 2.45
C ASP A 94 23.38 -0.14 1.69
N LYS A 95 22.23 -0.80 1.84
CA LYS A 95 20.98 -0.44 1.17
C LYS A 95 19.89 0.05 2.13
N VAL A 96 20.12 -0.08 3.42
CA VAL A 96 19.17 0.36 4.47
C VAL A 96 19.90 1.31 5.40
N ASN A 97 19.70 2.59 5.22
CA ASN A 97 20.34 3.62 6.05
C ASN A 97 19.94 3.47 7.52
N LYS A 98 18.67 3.18 7.77
CA LYS A 98 18.12 3.05 9.11
C LYS A 98 16.96 2.06 9.10
N PRO A 99 17.12 0.88 9.71
CA PRO A 99 16.05 -0.08 9.79
C PRO A 99 14.89 0.48 10.61
N MET A 100 13.67 0.20 10.15
CA MET A 100 12.48 0.64 10.86
C MET A 100 12.29 -0.21 12.14
N PRO A 101 12.03 0.40 13.29
CA PRO A 101 11.73 -0.32 14.52
C PRO A 101 10.47 -1.19 14.36
N SER A 102 10.48 -2.39 14.93
CA SER A 102 9.34 -3.31 14.83
C SER A 102 8.08 -2.81 15.57
N ASP A 103 8.23 -1.99 16.57
CA ASP A 103 7.16 -1.33 17.32
C ASP A 103 6.51 -0.18 16.56
N SER A 104 7.11 0.24 15.44
CA SER A 104 6.51 1.19 14.51
C SER A 104 5.45 0.57 13.60
N LEU A 105 5.27 -0.76 13.63
CA LEU A 105 4.29 -1.47 12.82
C LEU A 105 3.02 -1.76 13.63
N VAL A 106 1.88 -1.29 13.15
CA VAL A 106 0.59 -1.50 13.82
C VAL A 106 -0.39 -2.20 12.87
N TYR A 107 -0.93 -3.32 13.30
CA TYR A 107 -1.97 -4.03 12.56
C TYR A 107 -3.29 -3.27 12.66
N THR A 108 -3.84 -2.89 11.51
CA THR A 108 -5.13 -2.17 11.43
C THR A 108 -6.21 -2.96 10.72
N GLY A 109 -5.85 -4.04 10.05
CA GLY A 109 -6.74 -4.72 9.11
C GLY A 109 -6.85 -3.97 7.78
N HIS A 110 -7.66 -4.50 6.88
CA HIS A 110 -7.86 -3.91 5.56
C HIS A 110 -8.74 -2.66 5.62
N TYR A 111 -8.38 -1.66 4.83
CA TYR A 111 -9.21 -0.49 4.57
C TYR A 111 -10.23 -0.85 3.50
N ILE A 112 -11.48 -1.03 3.92
CA ILE A 112 -12.57 -1.46 3.05
C ILE A 112 -13.65 -0.39 3.09
N ASP A 113 -14.20 -0.09 1.93
CA ASP A 113 -15.34 0.82 1.79
C ASP A 113 -16.50 0.37 2.67
N HIS A 114 -17.09 1.33 3.37
CA HIS A 114 -18.19 1.08 4.30
C HIS A 114 -19.41 0.46 3.62
N GLU A 115 -19.74 0.95 2.43
CA GLU A 115 -20.82 0.43 1.60
C GLU A 115 -20.62 -1.05 1.23
N LEU A 116 -19.38 -1.45 0.93
CA LEU A 116 -19.07 -2.85 0.65
C LEU A 116 -19.26 -3.72 1.88
N VAL A 117 -18.89 -3.25 3.06
CA VAL A 117 -19.08 -3.99 4.32
C VAL A 117 -20.55 -4.12 4.65
N GLN A 118 -21.35 -3.07 4.49
CA GLN A 118 -22.78 -3.10 4.72
C GLN A 118 -23.53 -3.98 3.72
N GLY A 119 -23.03 -4.11 2.50
CA GLY A 119 -23.63 -4.91 1.43
C GLY A 119 -23.36 -6.42 1.52
N ILE A 120 -22.45 -6.89 2.39
CA ILE A 120 -21.95 -8.29 2.39
C ILE A 120 -23.10 -9.31 2.45
N GLU A 121 -24.02 -9.18 3.39
CA GLU A 121 -25.10 -10.14 3.58
C GLU A 121 -26.03 -10.20 2.36
N ALA A 122 -26.42 -9.04 1.84
CA ALA A 122 -27.30 -8.95 0.67
C ALA A 122 -26.64 -9.51 -0.59
N ASP A 123 -25.37 -9.21 -0.79
CA ASP A 123 -24.59 -9.68 -1.94
C ASP A 123 -24.35 -11.18 -1.87
N CYS A 124 -24.03 -11.70 -0.70
CA CYS A 124 -23.89 -13.14 -0.49
C CYS A 124 -25.19 -13.89 -0.78
N ALA A 125 -26.30 -13.40 -0.23
CA ALA A 125 -27.62 -13.98 -0.50
C ALA A 125 -27.99 -13.93 -2.00
N ALA A 126 -27.67 -12.83 -2.68
CA ALA A 126 -27.89 -12.71 -4.12
C ALA A 126 -27.03 -13.69 -4.94
N ARG A 127 -25.80 -13.93 -4.54
CA ARG A 127 -24.91 -14.91 -5.19
C ARG A 127 -25.42 -16.34 -5.02
N ILE A 128 -25.87 -16.70 -3.82
CA ILE A 128 -26.45 -18.00 -3.52
C ILE A 128 -27.69 -18.24 -4.38
N ARG A 129 -28.63 -17.29 -4.38
CA ARG A 129 -29.87 -17.39 -5.21
C ARG A 129 -29.56 -17.58 -6.70
N ARG A 130 -28.58 -16.84 -7.26
CA ARG A 130 -28.19 -17.01 -8.66
C ARG A 130 -27.69 -18.42 -8.94
N LYS A 131 -26.87 -18.98 -8.03
CA LYS A 131 -26.36 -20.34 -8.16
C LYS A 131 -27.48 -21.38 -8.09
N GLU A 132 -28.41 -21.24 -7.14
CA GLU A 132 -29.56 -22.14 -6.98
C GLU A 132 -30.50 -22.09 -8.18
N ASN A 133 -30.67 -20.93 -8.78
CA ASN A 133 -31.51 -20.74 -9.98
C ASN A 133 -30.80 -21.19 -11.28
N GLY A 134 -29.58 -21.64 -11.23
CA GLY A 134 -28.82 -22.03 -12.44
C GLY A 134 -28.49 -20.87 -13.37
N GLU A 135 -28.45 -19.64 -12.85
CA GLU A 135 -28.09 -18.47 -13.64
C GLU A 135 -26.62 -18.52 -14.11
N PRO A 136 -26.30 -17.90 -15.24
CA PRO A 136 -24.91 -17.81 -15.72
C PRO A 136 -23.96 -17.25 -14.68
N MET A 137 -22.76 -17.81 -14.62
CA MET A 137 -21.69 -17.31 -13.75
C MET A 137 -21.24 -15.92 -14.19
N ARG A 138 -21.08 -15.02 -13.25
CA ARG A 138 -20.59 -13.64 -13.48
C ARG A 138 -19.13 -13.55 -13.05
N PHE A 139 -18.29 -13.07 -13.95
CA PHE A 139 -16.88 -12.82 -13.71
C PHE A 139 -16.64 -11.30 -13.66
N LEU A 140 -16.00 -10.82 -12.61
CA LEU A 140 -15.49 -9.46 -12.53
C LEU A 140 -13.99 -9.50 -12.79
N LEU A 141 -13.55 -8.89 -13.87
CA LEU A 141 -12.14 -8.69 -14.19
C LEU A 141 -11.73 -7.27 -13.83
N THR A 142 -10.77 -7.14 -12.95
CA THR A 142 -10.25 -5.83 -12.54
C THR A 142 -8.81 -5.65 -12.98
N ILE A 143 -8.49 -4.49 -13.51
CA ILE A 143 -7.13 -4.10 -13.92
C ILE A 143 -6.73 -2.91 -13.06
N GLY A 144 -5.51 -2.94 -12.50
CA GLY A 144 -4.97 -1.82 -11.76
C GLY A 144 -4.80 -0.57 -12.63
N GLY A 145 -4.79 0.61 -12.01
CA GLY A 145 -4.75 1.91 -12.72
C GLY A 145 -3.56 2.10 -13.66
N ALA A 146 -2.48 1.35 -13.48
CA ALA A 146 -1.33 1.33 -14.39
C ALA A 146 -1.52 0.41 -15.61
N ALA A 147 -2.68 -0.23 -15.75
CA ALA A 147 -2.99 -1.19 -16.81
C ALA A 147 -1.93 -2.31 -16.97
N ALA A 148 -1.22 -2.65 -15.89
CA ALA A 148 -0.27 -3.74 -15.89
C ALA A 148 -0.99 -5.05 -16.22
N GLN A 149 -0.34 -5.88 -17.07
CA GLN A 149 -0.88 -7.19 -17.48
C GLN A 149 -2.15 -7.15 -18.36
N ASN A 150 -2.43 -6.02 -19.01
CA ASN A 150 -3.58 -5.89 -19.92
C ASN A 150 -3.59 -6.97 -21.03
N GLU A 151 -2.42 -7.39 -21.50
CA GLU A 151 -2.29 -8.47 -22.51
C GLU A 151 -2.81 -9.82 -21.98
N ILE A 152 -2.56 -10.11 -20.71
CA ILE A 152 -3.07 -11.35 -20.06
C ILE A 152 -4.59 -11.30 -19.99
N PHE A 153 -5.15 -10.14 -19.60
CA PHE A 153 -6.61 -9.96 -19.56
C PHE A 153 -7.24 -10.08 -20.94
N ALA A 154 -6.62 -9.49 -21.96
CA ALA A 154 -7.11 -9.60 -23.33
C ALA A 154 -7.09 -11.05 -23.83
N ALA A 155 -6.02 -11.80 -23.54
CA ALA A 155 -5.94 -13.22 -23.87
C ALA A 155 -7.00 -14.05 -23.13
N PHE A 156 -7.23 -13.75 -21.84
CA PHE A 156 -8.25 -14.44 -21.06
C PHE A 156 -9.66 -14.17 -21.58
N ILE A 157 -9.98 -12.93 -21.94
CA ILE A 157 -11.29 -12.58 -22.53
C ILE A 157 -11.49 -13.32 -23.85
N LYS A 158 -10.48 -13.34 -24.73
CA LYS A 158 -10.55 -14.10 -26.00
C LYS A 158 -10.76 -15.60 -25.79
N PHE A 159 -10.19 -16.16 -24.74
CA PHE A 159 -10.38 -17.55 -24.40
C PHE A 159 -11.81 -17.86 -23.90
N LEU A 160 -12.43 -16.91 -23.20
CA LEU A 160 -13.78 -17.07 -22.66
C LEU A 160 -14.89 -16.82 -23.68
N LEU A 161 -14.63 -16.05 -24.72
CA LEU A 161 -15.59 -15.72 -25.77
C LEU A 161 -15.24 -16.58 -26.99
N PRO A 162 -15.96 -17.67 -27.27
CA PRO A 162 -15.81 -18.38 -28.52
C PRO A 162 -16.22 -17.46 -29.68
N ASP A 163 -15.53 -17.60 -30.82
CA ASP A 163 -15.82 -16.88 -32.08
C ASP A 163 -17.27 -17.06 -32.53
#